data_4bd58526e8581fecdc11f65c0020ffb0
#
_entry.id   4bd58526e8581fecdc11f65c0020ffb0
#
_cell.length_a   1.000
_cell.length_b   1.000
_cell.length_c   1.000
_cell.angle_alpha   90.00
_cell.angle_beta   90.00
_cell.angle_gamma   90.00
#
_symmetry.space_group_name_H-M   'P 1'
#
loop_
_entity.id
_entity.type
_entity.pdbx_description
1 polymer ?
#
loop_
_entity_poly.entity_id
_entity_poly.type
_entity_poly.pdbx_seq_one_letter_code
_entity_poly.pdbx_strand_id
1 'polypeptide(L)'
;MDALEKDAKAEGTLNVIALPHNWSNYGQVIEGFKKKYPGIKVNELNPNASSAEEISAAKTNAGTNKAPDVFDMGIGVATTNVEKFAPYKVASFNDIPAGAKDSN
;
A
#
# COMPACT_ATOMS: atom_id res chain seq x y z
N MET A 1 13.12 0.61 12.43
CA MET A 1 12.72 1.53 11.35
C MET A 1 13.86 1.92 10.44
N ASP A 2 15.07 2.16 10.99
CA ASP A 2 16.20 2.61 10.16
C ASP A 2 16.57 1.59 9.07
N ALA A 3 16.54 0.31 9.38
CA ALA A 3 16.81 -0.75 8.40
C ALA A 3 15.74 -0.78 7.30
N LEU A 4 14.47 -0.59 7.66
CA LEU A 4 13.37 -0.54 6.69
C LEU A 4 13.50 0.68 5.78
N GLU A 5 13.84 1.83 6.33
CA GLU A 5 14.04 3.05 5.54
C GLU A 5 15.18 2.89 4.55
N LYS A 6 16.27 2.27 4.98
CA LYS A 6 17.43 2.01 4.13
C LYS A 6 17.05 1.08 2.98
N ASP A 7 16.35 -0.01 3.27
CA ASP A 7 15.93 -0.97 2.25
C ASP A 7 14.92 -0.35 1.28
N ALA A 8 13.98 0.44 1.77
CA ALA A 8 13.00 1.13 0.94
C ALA A 8 13.68 2.12 -0.01
N LYS A 9 14.66 2.87 0.47
CA LYS A 9 15.43 3.80 -0.38
C LYS A 9 16.23 3.06 -1.43
N ALA A 10 16.74 1.88 -1.10
CA ALA A 10 17.45 1.04 -2.06
C ALA A 10 16.54 0.52 -3.17
N GLU A 11 15.28 0.20 -2.86
CA GLU A 11 14.28 -0.16 -3.87
C GLU A 11 13.93 1.03 -4.76
N GLY A 12 13.83 2.21 -4.18
CA GLY A 12 13.66 3.46 -4.92
C GLY A 12 12.25 3.76 -5.41
N THR A 13 11.31 2.80 -5.34
CA THR A 13 9.95 2.97 -5.87
C THR A 13 8.92 2.36 -4.94
N LEU A 14 7.74 3.01 -4.87
CA LEU A 14 6.57 2.50 -4.17
C LEU A 14 5.38 2.59 -5.12
N ASN A 15 4.72 1.47 -5.38
CA ASN A 15 3.53 1.42 -6.23
C ASN A 15 2.29 1.34 -5.35
N VAL A 16 1.43 2.34 -5.44
CA VAL A 16 0.15 2.38 -4.73
C VAL A 16 -0.98 2.31 -5.74
N ILE A 17 -2.09 1.69 -5.36
CA ILE A 17 -3.25 1.55 -6.24
C ILE A 17 -4.52 1.93 -5.49
N ALA A 18 -5.45 2.57 -6.19
CA ALA A 18 -6.77 2.94 -5.67
C ALA A 18 -6.71 3.90 -4.48
N LEU A 19 -5.80 4.88 -4.51
CA LEU A 19 -5.70 5.95 -3.51
C LEU A 19 -6.05 7.29 -4.15
N PRO A 20 -7.35 7.59 -4.40
CA PRO A 20 -7.72 8.85 -5.03
C PRO A 20 -7.43 10.03 -4.11
N HIS A 21 -6.87 11.11 -4.66
CA HIS A 21 -6.42 12.28 -3.88
C HIS A 21 -7.53 12.97 -3.11
N ASN A 22 -8.76 12.92 -3.61
CA ASN A 22 -9.91 13.57 -2.98
C ASN A 22 -10.66 12.64 -2.00
N TRP A 23 -10.07 11.52 -1.62
CA TRP A 23 -10.69 10.52 -0.75
C TRP A 23 -9.82 10.28 0.48
N SER A 24 -10.44 10.27 1.66
CA SER A 24 -9.74 10.00 2.95
C SER A 24 -8.44 10.79 3.13
N ASN A 25 -8.36 11.97 2.54
CA ASN A 25 -7.18 12.84 2.59
C ASN A 25 -5.91 12.22 1.98
N TYR A 26 -6.06 11.26 1.08
CA TYR A 26 -4.91 10.58 0.47
C TYR A 26 -3.97 11.52 -0.26
N GLY A 27 -4.48 12.57 -0.91
CA GLY A 27 -3.62 13.53 -1.59
C GLY A 27 -2.57 14.13 -0.66
N GLN A 28 -3.00 14.59 0.52
CA GLN A 28 -2.08 15.17 1.50
C GLN A 28 -1.18 14.11 2.13
N VAL A 29 -1.70 12.91 2.39
CA VAL A 29 -0.92 11.80 2.94
C VAL A 29 0.21 11.41 1.99
N ILE A 30 -0.09 11.26 0.70
CA ILE A 30 0.91 10.92 -0.33
C ILE A 30 1.96 12.03 -0.44
N GLU A 31 1.53 13.28 -0.48
CA GLU A 31 2.47 14.41 -0.55
C GLU A 31 3.37 14.48 0.68
N GLY A 32 2.82 14.21 1.88
CA GLY A 32 3.60 14.13 3.11
C GLY A 32 4.66 13.05 3.07
N PHE A 33 4.30 11.87 2.52
CA PHE A 33 5.25 10.78 2.34
C PHE A 33 6.37 11.16 1.37
N LYS A 34 6.02 11.74 0.22
CA LYS A 34 7.01 12.17 -0.77
C LYS A 34 7.98 13.19 -0.19
N LYS A 35 7.47 14.10 0.64
CA LYS A 35 8.26 15.14 1.28
C LYS A 35 9.24 14.57 2.30
N LYS A 36 8.79 13.55 3.06
CA LYS A 36 9.60 12.88 4.06
C LYS A 36 10.67 11.98 3.43
N TYR A 37 10.34 11.33 2.31
CA TYR A 37 11.22 10.37 1.64
C TYR A 37 11.40 10.74 0.16
N PRO A 38 12.10 11.86 -0.15
CA PRO A 38 12.21 12.33 -1.53
C PRO A 38 12.99 11.38 -2.45
N GLY A 39 13.76 10.44 -1.88
CA GLY A 39 14.49 9.44 -2.67
C GLY A 39 13.64 8.27 -3.13
N ILE A 40 12.38 8.18 -2.69
CA ILE A 40 11.44 7.12 -3.10
C ILE A 40 10.42 7.70 -4.06
N LYS A 41 10.35 7.11 -5.26
CA LYS A 41 9.36 7.52 -6.26
C LYS A 41 8.04 6.80 -5.97
N VAL A 42 6.97 7.56 -5.78
CA VAL A 42 5.63 7.00 -5.59
C VAL A 42 4.91 6.97 -6.93
N ASN A 43 4.56 5.77 -7.39
CA ASN A 43 3.78 5.57 -8.61
C ASN A 43 2.33 5.32 -8.21
N GLU A 44 1.45 6.21 -8.65
CA GLU A 44 0.02 6.12 -8.33
C GLU A 44 -0.70 5.42 -9.47
N LEU A 45 -0.96 4.12 -9.27
CA LEU A 45 -1.63 3.29 -10.27
C LEU A 45 -3.13 3.43 -10.10
N ASN A 46 -3.84 3.69 -11.20
CA ASN A 46 -5.30 3.71 -11.26
C ASN A 46 -5.97 4.19 -9.95
N PRO A 47 -5.92 5.49 -9.62
CA PRO A 47 -6.45 5.98 -8.34
C PRO A 47 -7.91 5.67 -8.08
N ASN A 48 -8.70 5.45 -9.13
CA ASN A 48 -10.14 5.18 -9.03
C ASN A 48 -10.49 3.71 -9.25
N ALA A 49 -9.53 2.80 -9.11
CA ALA A 49 -9.76 1.38 -9.31
C ALA A 49 -10.74 0.81 -8.27
N SER A 50 -11.55 -0.15 -8.70
CA SER A 50 -12.38 -0.95 -7.79
C SER A 50 -11.52 -2.02 -7.11
N SER A 51 -12.03 -2.63 -6.02
CA SER A 51 -11.33 -3.71 -5.33
C SER A 51 -11.01 -4.87 -6.27
N ALA A 52 -11.93 -5.23 -7.16
CA ALA A 52 -11.71 -6.28 -8.14
C ALA A 52 -10.59 -5.93 -9.13
N GLU A 53 -10.53 -4.67 -9.56
CA GLU A 53 -9.46 -4.19 -10.44
C GLU A 53 -8.10 -4.23 -9.76
N GLU A 54 -8.06 -3.96 -8.45
CA GLU A 54 -6.82 -4.04 -7.68
C GLU A 54 -6.27 -5.47 -7.67
N ILE A 55 -7.12 -6.47 -7.47
CA ILE A 55 -6.72 -7.87 -7.49
C ILE A 55 -6.25 -8.29 -8.90
N SER A 56 -6.95 -7.83 -9.94
CA SER A 56 -6.52 -8.07 -11.31
C SER A 56 -5.15 -7.49 -11.59
N ALA A 57 -4.89 -6.27 -11.11
CA ALA A 57 -3.60 -5.61 -11.27
C ALA A 57 -2.49 -6.40 -10.55
N ALA A 58 -2.77 -6.91 -9.36
CA ALA A 58 -1.81 -7.72 -8.61
C ALA A 58 -1.43 -8.98 -9.39
N LYS A 59 -2.39 -9.65 -10.00
CA LYS A 59 -2.14 -10.85 -10.83
C LYS A 59 -1.37 -10.52 -12.09
N THR A 60 -1.84 -9.50 -12.82
CA THR A 60 -1.29 -9.13 -14.12
C THR A 60 0.15 -8.64 -14.02
N ASN A 61 0.46 -7.89 -12.97
CA ASN A 61 1.77 -7.25 -12.81
C ASN A 61 2.69 -7.99 -11.84
N ALA A 62 2.30 -9.18 -11.36
CA ALA A 62 3.12 -9.97 -10.43
C ALA A 62 4.51 -10.22 -11.03
N GLY A 63 5.53 -10.00 -10.22
CA GLY A 63 6.92 -10.19 -10.65
C GLY A 63 7.48 -9.06 -11.51
N THR A 64 6.71 -8.00 -11.78
CA THR A 64 7.16 -6.83 -12.53
C THR A 64 7.40 -5.64 -11.63
N ASN A 65 8.05 -4.60 -12.16
CA ASN A 65 8.24 -3.34 -11.43
C ASN A 65 6.98 -2.49 -11.35
N LYS A 66 5.85 -2.97 -11.86
CA LYS A 66 4.53 -2.30 -11.77
C LYS A 66 3.59 -3.02 -10.81
N ALA A 67 4.06 -4.05 -10.11
CA ALA A 67 3.24 -4.74 -9.12
C ALA A 67 2.89 -3.78 -7.98
N PRO A 68 1.59 -3.66 -7.61
CA PRO A 68 1.23 -2.78 -6.51
C PRO A 68 1.79 -3.25 -5.17
N ASP A 69 2.24 -2.30 -4.35
CA ASP A 69 2.75 -2.56 -3.00
C ASP A 69 1.71 -2.26 -1.93
N VAL A 70 0.84 -1.29 -2.18
CA VAL A 70 -0.17 -0.83 -1.22
C VAL A 70 -1.54 -0.81 -1.89
N PHE A 71 -2.53 -1.36 -1.20
CA PHE A 71 -3.91 -1.48 -1.70
C PHE A 71 -4.88 -0.83 -0.70
N ASP A 72 -5.91 -0.19 -1.23
CA ASP A 72 -7.07 0.21 -0.44
C ASP A 72 -8.28 -0.50 -1.05
N MET A 73 -8.85 -1.46 -0.34
CA MET A 73 -9.95 -2.25 -0.88
C MET A 73 -10.97 -2.62 0.19
N GLY A 74 -12.15 -3.04 -0.26
CA GLY A 74 -13.19 -3.50 0.64
C GLY A 74 -12.79 -4.76 1.38
N ILE A 75 -13.18 -4.85 2.65
CA ILE A 75 -12.80 -5.97 3.53
C ILE A 75 -13.23 -7.32 2.97
N GLY A 76 -14.38 -7.38 2.29
CA GLY A 76 -14.87 -8.63 1.69
C GLY A 76 -13.96 -9.17 0.60
N VAL A 77 -13.37 -8.28 -0.19
CA VAL A 77 -12.39 -8.68 -1.23
C VAL A 77 -11.05 -9.01 -0.59
N ALA A 78 -10.61 -8.24 0.40
CA ALA A 78 -9.34 -8.47 1.09
C ALA A 78 -9.32 -9.83 1.78
N THR A 79 -10.37 -10.20 2.51
CA THR A 79 -10.42 -11.46 3.26
C THR A 79 -10.43 -12.70 2.38
N THR A 80 -10.97 -12.60 1.17
CA THR A 80 -10.98 -13.72 0.21
C THR A 80 -9.69 -13.83 -0.58
N ASN A 81 -8.77 -12.88 -0.45
CA ASN A 81 -7.52 -12.84 -1.19
C ASN A 81 -6.30 -12.65 -0.29
N VAL A 82 -6.38 -13.10 0.97
CA VAL A 82 -5.31 -12.87 1.96
C VAL A 82 -3.96 -13.47 1.53
N GLU A 83 -3.98 -14.51 0.72
CA GLU A 83 -2.75 -15.15 0.23
C GLU A 83 -1.92 -14.23 -0.67
N LYS A 84 -2.50 -13.12 -1.15
CA LYS A 84 -1.80 -12.15 -2.00
C LYS A 84 -1.07 -11.09 -1.19
N PHE A 85 -1.27 -11.05 0.12
CA PHE A 85 -0.70 -10.03 0.98
C PHE A 85 0.38 -10.61 1.88
N ALA A 86 1.47 -9.86 2.07
CA ALA A 86 2.51 -10.24 3.00
C ALA A 86 2.08 -9.90 4.42
N PRO A 87 2.12 -10.85 5.37
CA PRO A 87 1.86 -10.52 6.77
C PRO A 87 2.98 -9.66 7.33
N TYR A 88 2.62 -8.55 7.97
CA TYR A 88 3.60 -7.66 8.57
C TYR A 88 3.00 -6.93 9.77
N LYS A 89 3.74 -6.95 10.87
CA LYS A 89 3.35 -6.24 12.09
C LYS A 89 4.15 -4.95 12.19
N VAL A 90 3.47 -3.81 12.01
CA VAL A 90 4.12 -2.49 12.07
C VAL A 90 4.57 -2.17 13.50
N ALA A 91 5.56 -1.27 13.63
CA ALA A 91 6.13 -0.91 14.95
C ALA A 91 5.06 -0.37 15.92
N SER A 92 4.05 0.33 15.42
CA SER A 92 2.96 0.91 16.21
C SER A 92 1.75 -0.02 16.35
N PHE A 93 1.87 -1.32 16.01
CA PHE A 93 0.75 -2.26 15.99
C PHE A 93 -0.03 -2.27 17.31
N ASN A 94 0.67 -2.28 18.45
CA ASN A 94 0.02 -2.35 19.75
C ASN A 94 -0.78 -1.08 20.10
N ASP A 95 -0.49 0.02 19.43
CA ASP A 95 -1.19 1.30 19.63
C ASP A 95 -2.46 1.41 18.79
N ILE A 96 -2.69 0.46 17.88
CA ILE A 96 -3.87 0.45 17.01
C ILE A 96 -5.02 -0.23 17.74
N PRO A 97 -6.23 0.38 17.78
CA PRO A 97 -7.40 -0.26 18.39
C PRO A 97 -7.69 -1.63 17.78
N ALA A 98 -8.11 -2.59 18.61
CA ALA A 98 -8.34 -3.96 18.16
C ALA A 98 -9.31 -4.08 16.99
N GLY A 99 -10.32 -3.22 16.91
CA GLY A 99 -11.29 -3.23 15.80
C GLY A 99 -10.74 -2.73 14.48
N ALA A 100 -9.55 -2.10 14.48
CA ALA A 100 -8.94 -1.52 13.29
C ALA A 100 -7.74 -2.32 12.79
N LYS A 101 -7.52 -3.52 13.29
CA LYS A 101 -6.38 -4.35 12.88
C LYS A 101 -6.75 -5.82 12.86
N ASP A 102 -5.99 -6.59 12.07
CA ASP A 102 -6.10 -8.04 11.95
C ASP A 102 -4.97 -8.69 12.72
N SER A 103 -5.27 -9.76 13.47
CA SER A 103 -4.25 -10.52 14.21
C SER A 103 -3.45 -11.46 13.30
N ASN A 104 -3.86 -11.63 12.06
CA ASN A 104 -3.14 -12.41 11.07
C ASN A 104 -2.11 -11.53 10.37
#